data_0567ea73e3016794fd0a9e3d3dba7178
#
_entry.id   0567ea73e3016794fd0a9e3d3dba7178
#
_cell.length_a   1.000
_cell.length_b   1.000
_cell.length_c   1.000
_cell.angle_alpha   90.00
_cell.angle_beta   90.00
_cell.angle_gamma   90.00
#
_symmetry.space_group_name_H-M   'P 1'
#
loop_
_entity.id
_entity.type
_entity.pdbx_description
1 polymer ?
#
loop_
_entity_poly.entity_id
_entity_poly.type
_entity_poly.pdbx_seq_one_letter_code
_entity_poly.pdbx_strand_id
1 'polypeptide(L)'
;MKKWFFILLCFASQWAIAQNTYQLAVLKYNGGGDWYSNPTALPNLIEFCNKNLSTNINKDVATVEVGSSEIFNYPFIHMTGHGNVVFSNAESENLRNYLMGGGFLHISDNYGMDQFIRKELEKVFPDLKLEELSSSHPIYHQKYDFPAGLPKIHEHDGNKPKGYGIVYEGRVVVYYDFECDLGDGWEDPSVHKDSEETRAKALKMGANLVQYALMGTDN
;
A
#
# COMPACT_ATOMS: atom_id res chain seq x y z
N MET A 1 26.63 66.07 18.90
CA MET A 1 25.41 65.29 18.74
C MET A 1 25.79 63.95 18.08
N LYS A 2 25.85 62.84 18.85
CA LYS A 2 26.20 61.50 18.34
C LYS A 2 24.91 60.79 17.93
N LYS A 3 24.75 60.48 16.66
CA LYS A 3 23.64 59.67 16.14
C LYS A 3 23.98 58.17 16.30
N TRP A 4 23.19 57.46 17.11
CA TRP A 4 23.25 56.03 17.26
C TRP A 4 22.38 55.38 16.13
N PHE A 5 23.00 54.61 15.24
CA PHE A 5 22.29 53.75 14.29
C PHE A 5 22.02 52.41 14.97
N PHE A 6 20.76 52.13 15.25
CA PHE A 6 20.31 50.76 15.63
C PHE A 6 20.16 49.94 14.39
N ILE A 7 21.02 48.94 14.19
CA ILE A 7 20.86 47.90 13.18
C ILE A 7 19.96 46.82 13.75
N LEU A 8 18.72 46.74 13.28
CA LEU A 8 17.80 45.65 13.60
C LEU A 8 18.20 44.43 12.76
N LEU A 9 18.87 43.43 13.36
CA LEU A 9 19.10 42.15 12.75
C LEU A 9 17.80 41.32 12.83
N CYS A 10 17.05 41.27 11.73
CA CYS A 10 15.96 40.30 11.58
C CYS A 10 16.55 38.90 11.39
N PHE A 11 16.56 38.10 12.45
CA PHE A 11 16.76 36.66 12.34
C PHE A 11 15.52 36.04 11.69
N ALA A 12 15.54 35.80 10.39
CA ALA A 12 14.59 34.91 9.72
C ALA A 12 14.94 33.47 10.13
N SER A 13 14.28 32.96 11.17
CA SER A 13 14.32 31.52 11.49
C SER A 13 13.65 30.78 10.36
N GLN A 14 14.46 30.18 9.49
CA GLN A 14 13.96 29.19 8.52
C GLN A 14 13.55 27.94 9.34
N TRP A 15 12.25 27.79 9.54
CA TRP A 15 11.69 26.54 10.02
C TRP A 15 11.87 25.52 8.89
N ALA A 16 12.92 24.71 8.98
CA ALA A 16 13.01 23.50 8.17
C ALA A 16 11.90 22.58 8.66
N ILE A 17 10.80 22.51 7.92
CA ILE A 17 9.80 21.45 8.09
C ILE A 17 10.56 20.18 7.74
N ALA A 18 10.90 19.38 8.74
CA ALA A 18 11.39 18.03 8.51
C ALA A 18 10.26 17.29 7.80
N GLN A 19 10.42 17.06 6.50
CA GLN A 19 9.50 16.28 5.71
C GLN A 19 9.64 14.84 6.21
N ASN A 20 8.61 14.32 6.88
CA ASN A 20 8.61 12.94 7.34
C ASN A 20 8.89 12.03 6.14
N THR A 21 9.96 11.24 6.24
CA THR A 21 10.30 10.25 5.25
C THR A 21 9.62 8.94 5.66
N TYR A 22 8.66 8.49 4.88
CA TYR A 22 8.02 7.20 5.09
C TYR A 22 8.86 6.09 4.46
N GLN A 23 8.78 4.89 5.01
CA GLN A 23 9.33 3.69 4.39
C GLN A 23 8.21 2.69 4.17
N LEU A 24 8.19 2.04 3.00
CA LEU A 24 7.26 0.97 2.69
C LEU A 24 7.92 -0.39 2.92
N ALA A 25 7.12 -1.41 3.17
CA ALA A 25 7.62 -2.75 3.44
C ALA A 25 6.88 -3.82 2.64
N VAL A 26 7.58 -4.93 2.38
CA VAL A 26 6.99 -6.20 1.95
C VAL A 26 6.71 -7.05 3.18
N LEU A 27 5.53 -7.66 3.26
CA LEU A 27 5.14 -8.55 4.33
C LEU A 27 5.71 -9.95 4.10
N LYS A 28 6.58 -10.41 5.00
CA LYS A 28 7.05 -11.78 5.05
C LYS A 28 6.11 -12.61 5.91
N TYR A 29 5.47 -13.61 5.29
CA TYR A 29 4.51 -14.50 5.92
C TYR A 29 4.93 -15.97 5.84
N ASN A 30 4.29 -16.82 6.62
CA ASN A 30 4.50 -18.27 6.64
C ASN A 30 3.45 -18.98 5.76
N GLY A 31 3.64 -20.28 5.55
CA GLY A 31 2.70 -21.13 4.80
C GLY A 31 3.26 -21.69 3.49
N GLY A 32 4.42 -21.21 3.06
CA GLY A 32 5.11 -21.69 1.86
C GLY A 32 4.77 -20.95 0.58
N GLY A 33 3.95 -19.90 0.64
CA GLY A 33 3.80 -18.96 -0.48
C GLY A 33 5.07 -18.10 -0.65
N ASP A 34 5.27 -17.63 -1.86
CA ASP A 34 6.47 -16.89 -2.27
C ASP A 34 6.33 -15.38 -2.04
N TRP A 35 6.22 -14.97 -0.77
CA TRP A 35 6.09 -13.57 -0.33
C TRP A 35 7.15 -12.62 -0.94
N TYR A 36 8.24 -13.16 -1.46
CA TYR A 36 9.36 -12.47 -2.09
C TYR A 36 9.22 -12.31 -3.60
N SER A 37 8.10 -12.73 -4.19
CA SER A 37 7.80 -12.46 -5.59
C SER A 37 7.68 -10.95 -5.84
N ASN A 38 7.81 -10.53 -7.08
CA ASN A 38 7.69 -9.13 -7.51
C ASN A 38 8.74 -8.18 -6.86
N PRO A 39 10.04 -8.51 -6.90
CA PRO A 39 11.06 -7.75 -6.16
C PRO A 39 11.24 -6.30 -6.63
N THR A 40 10.86 -5.96 -7.86
CA THR A 40 10.97 -4.60 -8.41
C THR A 40 9.66 -3.79 -8.28
N ALA A 41 8.56 -4.43 -7.84
CA ALA A 41 7.24 -3.80 -7.77
C ALA A 41 7.21 -2.57 -6.84
N LEU A 42 7.53 -2.74 -5.55
CA LEU A 42 7.53 -1.61 -4.62
C LEU A 42 8.58 -0.54 -4.95
N PRO A 43 9.83 -0.85 -5.34
CA PRO A 43 10.77 0.16 -5.80
C PRO A 43 10.21 1.05 -6.91
N ASN A 44 9.59 0.46 -7.93
CA ASN A 44 8.98 1.21 -9.05
C ASN A 44 7.77 2.03 -8.60
N LEU A 45 6.92 1.48 -7.73
CA LEU A 45 5.79 2.22 -7.16
C LEU A 45 6.27 3.42 -6.33
N ILE A 46 7.31 3.27 -5.51
CA ILE A 46 7.90 4.35 -4.72
C ILE A 46 8.44 5.46 -5.62
N GLU A 47 9.19 5.10 -6.67
CA GLU A 47 9.69 6.08 -7.65
C GLU A 47 8.54 6.83 -8.30
N PHE A 48 7.49 6.11 -8.72
CA PHE A 48 6.31 6.71 -9.31
C PHE A 48 5.59 7.67 -8.34
N CYS A 49 5.40 7.28 -7.08
CA CYS A 49 4.77 8.10 -6.05
C CYS A 49 5.60 9.37 -5.76
N ASN A 50 6.90 9.23 -5.55
CA ASN A 50 7.78 10.37 -5.28
C ASN A 50 7.76 11.39 -6.41
N LYS A 51 7.67 10.94 -7.66
CA LYS A 51 7.59 11.81 -8.84
C LYS A 51 6.22 12.47 -9.02
N ASN A 52 5.14 11.76 -8.73
CA ASN A 52 3.79 12.18 -9.13
C ASN A 52 2.91 12.68 -7.98
N LEU A 53 3.16 12.27 -6.74
CA LEU A 53 2.41 12.67 -5.55
C LEU A 53 3.16 13.70 -4.69
N SER A 54 4.40 14.06 -5.07
CA SER A 54 5.29 14.91 -4.25
C SER A 54 5.54 14.32 -2.86
N THR A 55 5.57 12.99 -2.76
CA THR A 55 5.92 12.28 -1.53
C THR A 55 7.44 12.23 -1.35
N ASN A 56 7.88 11.95 -0.11
CA ASN A 56 9.28 11.68 0.21
C ASN A 56 9.39 10.29 0.83
N ILE A 57 9.08 9.25 0.04
CA ILE A 57 9.17 7.86 0.47
C ILE A 57 10.61 7.38 0.27
N ASN A 58 11.16 6.70 1.29
CA ASN A 58 12.49 6.09 1.20
C ASN A 58 12.51 5.08 0.04
N LYS A 59 13.57 5.11 -0.76
CA LYS A 59 13.73 4.18 -1.90
C LYS A 59 14.05 2.75 -1.46
N ASP A 60 14.60 2.59 -0.25
CA ASP A 60 14.89 1.27 0.32
C ASP A 60 13.60 0.64 0.83
N VAL A 61 13.23 -0.49 0.24
CA VAL A 61 12.08 -1.28 0.67
C VAL A 61 12.49 -2.18 1.83
N ALA A 62 11.72 -2.13 2.92
CA ALA A 62 11.93 -3.03 4.05
C ALA A 62 11.24 -4.38 3.81
N THR A 63 11.66 -5.39 4.57
CA THR A 63 10.94 -6.67 4.73
C THR A 63 10.57 -6.81 6.19
N VAL A 64 9.31 -7.08 6.50
CA VAL A 64 8.82 -7.20 7.87
C VAL A 64 8.02 -8.48 8.06
N GLU A 65 8.27 -9.20 9.14
CA GLU A 65 7.49 -10.39 9.52
C GLU A 65 6.16 -9.98 10.17
N VAL A 66 5.11 -10.78 9.94
CA VAL A 66 3.74 -10.50 10.45
C VAL A 66 3.72 -10.31 11.96
N GLY A 67 4.52 -11.10 12.70
CA GLY A 67 4.60 -11.06 14.16
C GLY A 67 5.60 -10.06 14.74
N SER A 68 6.34 -9.33 13.91
CA SER A 68 7.35 -8.37 14.39
C SER A 68 6.71 -7.08 14.89
N SER A 69 7.24 -6.54 15.98
CA SER A 69 6.87 -5.19 16.44
C SER A 69 7.34 -4.09 15.48
N GLU A 70 8.28 -4.38 14.59
CA GLU A 70 8.75 -3.42 13.58
C GLU A 70 7.68 -3.08 12.54
N ILE A 71 6.62 -3.91 12.42
CA ILE A 71 5.49 -3.68 11.50
C ILE A 71 4.89 -2.28 11.68
N PHE A 72 4.89 -1.74 12.90
CA PHE A 72 4.34 -0.42 13.24
C PHE A 72 5.16 0.76 12.70
N ASN A 73 6.35 0.51 12.16
CA ASN A 73 7.18 1.55 11.54
C ASN A 73 6.77 1.87 10.08
N TYR A 74 5.93 1.05 9.47
CA TYR A 74 5.60 1.12 8.05
C TYR A 74 4.12 1.47 7.84
N PRO A 75 3.79 2.67 7.34
CA PRO A 75 2.38 3.07 7.16
C PRO A 75 1.67 2.29 6.05
N PHE A 76 2.43 1.73 5.11
CA PHE A 76 1.93 0.92 4.01
C PHE A 76 2.78 -0.34 3.87
N ILE A 77 2.13 -1.48 3.90
CA ILE A 77 2.74 -2.80 3.72
C ILE A 77 2.12 -3.47 2.51
N HIS A 78 2.98 -4.01 1.65
CA HIS A 78 2.59 -4.79 0.49
C HIS A 78 2.78 -6.27 0.76
N MET A 79 1.77 -7.04 0.43
CA MET A 79 1.78 -8.50 0.49
C MET A 79 1.47 -9.04 -0.90
N THR A 80 2.29 -9.96 -1.36
CA THR A 80 2.13 -10.62 -2.66
C THR A 80 2.56 -12.09 -2.56
N GLY A 81 2.29 -12.86 -3.57
CA GLY A 81 2.78 -14.22 -3.73
C GLY A 81 1.74 -15.18 -4.29
N HIS A 82 2.19 -16.41 -4.50
CA HIS A 82 1.35 -17.53 -4.94
C HIS A 82 1.13 -18.51 -3.78
N GLY A 83 -0.04 -19.12 -3.74
CA GLY A 83 -0.33 -20.26 -2.86
C GLY A 83 -0.56 -19.90 -1.40
N ASN A 84 -0.08 -20.78 -0.51
CA ASN A 84 -0.56 -20.84 0.87
C ASN A 84 0.01 -19.72 1.75
N VAL A 85 -0.88 -19.14 2.55
CA VAL A 85 -0.60 -18.14 3.59
C VAL A 85 -1.05 -18.71 4.92
N VAL A 86 -0.23 -18.58 5.96
CA VAL A 86 -0.56 -19.01 7.33
C VAL A 86 -0.12 -17.95 8.34
N PHE A 87 -1.04 -17.49 9.16
CA PHE A 87 -0.77 -16.68 10.33
C PHE A 87 -1.06 -17.46 11.60
N SER A 88 -0.15 -17.46 12.55
CA SER A 88 -0.43 -17.89 13.91
C SER A 88 -1.41 -16.92 14.60
N ASN A 89 -1.98 -17.31 15.73
CA ASN A 89 -2.86 -16.43 16.49
C ASN A 89 -2.15 -15.14 16.93
N ALA A 90 -0.90 -15.23 17.34
CA ALA A 90 -0.10 -14.07 17.74
C ALA A 90 0.19 -13.13 16.54
N GLU A 91 0.50 -13.69 15.37
CA GLU A 91 0.68 -12.92 14.14
C GLU A 91 -0.61 -12.22 13.70
N SER A 92 -1.76 -12.93 13.79
CA SER A 92 -3.06 -12.34 13.48
C SER A 92 -3.43 -11.19 14.43
N GLU A 93 -3.13 -11.33 15.72
CA GLU A 93 -3.33 -10.30 16.72
C GLU A 93 -2.41 -9.08 16.46
N ASN A 94 -1.12 -9.33 16.18
CA ASN A 94 -0.16 -8.27 15.88
C ASN A 94 -0.56 -7.49 14.63
N LEU A 95 -0.95 -8.19 13.56
CA LEU A 95 -1.42 -7.56 12.31
C LEU A 95 -2.71 -6.75 12.53
N ARG A 96 -3.65 -7.28 13.32
CA ARG A 96 -4.87 -6.55 13.72
C ARG A 96 -4.52 -5.23 14.42
N ASN A 97 -3.64 -5.30 15.43
CA ASN A 97 -3.23 -4.12 16.19
C ASN A 97 -2.54 -3.08 15.30
N TYR A 98 -1.70 -3.52 14.36
CA TYR A 98 -1.09 -2.66 13.35
C TYR A 98 -2.14 -1.93 12.50
N LEU A 99 -3.11 -2.66 11.96
CA LEU A 99 -4.16 -2.14 11.09
C LEU A 99 -5.10 -1.18 11.82
N MET A 100 -5.48 -1.52 13.05
CA MET A 100 -6.29 -0.66 13.92
C MET A 100 -5.51 0.59 14.37
N GLY A 101 -4.20 0.49 14.51
CA GLY A 101 -3.30 1.58 14.88
C GLY A 101 -2.95 2.57 13.75
N GLY A 102 -3.57 2.44 12.58
CA GLY A 102 -3.35 3.36 11.45
C GLY A 102 -2.59 2.75 10.27
N GLY A 103 -2.09 1.52 10.40
CA GLY A 103 -1.43 0.80 9.31
C GLY A 103 -2.37 0.47 8.15
N PHE A 104 -1.78 0.17 6.99
CA PHE A 104 -2.51 -0.23 5.79
C PHE A 104 -1.82 -1.43 5.14
N LEU A 105 -2.60 -2.46 4.84
CA LEU A 105 -2.13 -3.66 4.13
C LEU A 105 -2.74 -3.70 2.73
N HIS A 106 -1.88 -3.68 1.72
CA HIS A 106 -2.22 -4.01 0.34
C HIS A 106 -1.87 -5.46 0.07
N ILE A 107 -2.81 -6.22 -0.46
CA ILE A 107 -2.63 -7.62 -0.87
C ILE A 107 -2.85 -7.72 -2.37
N SER A 108 -1.85 -8.24 -3.08
CA SER A 108 -1.92 -8.54 -4.50
C SER A 108 -1.82 -10.05 -4.70
N ASP A 109 -2.88 -10.66 -5.25
CA ASP A 109 -2.93 -12.10 -5.52
C ASP A 109 -2.29 -12.39 -6.87
N ASN A 110 -1.11 -12.98 -6.84
CA ASN A 110 -0.42 -13.42 -8.05
C ASN A 110 -0.94 -14.78 -8.58
N TYR A 111 -2.16 -15.13 -8.23
CA TYR A 111 -2.85 -16.38 -8.52
C TYR A 111 -2.66 -17.51 -7.50
N GLY A 112 -3.79 -17.95 -6.97
CA GLY A 112 -3.87 -19.10 -6.07
C GLY A 112 -3.71 -18.79 -4.59
N MET A 113 -3.57 -17.52 -4.19
CA MET A 113 -3.55 -17.09 -2.79
C MET A 113 -4.98 -16.96 -2.20
N ASP A 114 -5.97 -16.65 -3.02
CA ASP A 114 -7.33 -16.23 -2.59
C ASP A 114 -7.94 -17.12 -1.51
N GLN A 115 -7.97 -18.43 -1.74
CA GLN A 115 -8.57 -19.39 -0.81
C GLN A 115 -7.88 -19.45 0.56
N PHE A 116 -6.63 -19.03 0.63
CA PHE A 116 -5.83 -19.03 1.86
C PHE A 116 -5.95 -17.69 2.57
N ILE A 117 -5.69 -16.59 1.88
CA ILE A 117 -5.65 -15.27 2.50
C ILE A 117 -7.00 -14.87 3.11
N ARG A 118 -8.13 -15.25 2.48
CA ARG A 118 -9.46 -14.96 3.06
C ARG A 118 -9.62 -15.57 4.45
N LYS A 119 -9.18 -16.83 4.65
CA LYS A 119 -9.23 -17.51 5.94
C LYS A 119 -8.33 -16.86 6.98
N GLU A 120 -7.15 -16.40 6.54
CA GLU A 120 -6.23 -15.72 7.43
C GLU A 120 -6.75 -14.34 7.85
N LEU A 121 -7.39 -13.61 6.94
CA LEU A 121 -8.04 -12.33 7.26
C LEU A 121 -9.21 -12.48 8.23
N GLU A 122 -9.96 -13.60 8.19
CA GLU A 122 -10.98 -13.92 9.19
C GLU A 122 -10.39 -14.10 10.60
N LYS A 123 -9.14 -14.61 10.72
CA LYS A 123 -8.43 -14.67 12.01
C LYS A 123 -7.96 -13.28 12.47
N VAL A 124 -7.55 -12.43 11.51
CA VAL A 124 -7.16 -11.04 11.81
C VAL A 124 -8.37 -10.26 12.31
N PHE A 125 -9.50 -10.33 11.61
CA PHE A 125 -10.73 -9.61 11.95
C PHE A 125 -11.95 -10.55 11.97
N PRO A 126 -12.21 -11.25 13.10
CA PRO A 126 -13.35 -12.17 13.20
C PRO A 126 -14.72 -11.50 13.01
N ASP A 127 -14.83 -10.23 13.38
CA ASP A 127 -16.09 -9.47 13.38
C ASP A 127 -16.26 -8.55 12.16
N LEU A 128 -15.23 -8.45 11.28
CA LEU A 128 -15.28 -7.65 10.07
C LEU A 128 -15.19 -8.56 8.84
N LYS A 129 -15.77 -8.09 7.73
CA LYS A 129 -15.78 -8.85 6.48
C LYS A 129 -14.88 -8.20 5.45
N LEU A 130 -14.29 -9.03 4.61
CA LEU A 130 -13.67 -8.59 3.37
C LEU A 130 -14.79 -8.40 2.33
N GLU A 131 -15.12 -7.13 2.03
CA GLU A 131 -16.24 -6.76 1.16
C GLU A 131 -15.75 -6.09 -0.12
N GLU A 132 -16.44 -6.31 -1.23
CA GLU A 132 -16.15 -5.66 -2.51
C GLU A 132 -16.45 -4.14 -2.38
N LEU A 133 -15.44 -3.32 -2.68
CA LEU A 133 -15.57 -1.88 -2.66
C LEU A 133 -16.25 -1.38 -3.92
N SER A 134 -17.30 -0.54 -3.74
CA SER A 134 -17.95 0.13 -4.87
C SER A 134 -16.95 0.95 -5.67
N SER A 135 -17.13 1.02 -6.99
CA SER A 135 -16.30 1.87 -7.86
C SER A 135 -16.38 3.36 -7.50
N SER A 136 -17.35 3.79 -6.72
CA SER A 136 -17.44 5.15 -6.16
C SER A 136 -16.63 5.36 -4.87
N HIS A 137 -15.98 4.30 -4.35
CA HIS A 137 -15.20 4.41 -3.12
C HIS A 137 -14.01 5.38 -3.29
N PRO A 138 -13.74 6.28 -2.32
CA PRO A 138 -12.68 7.29 -2.42
C PRO A 138 -11.29 6.74 -2.79
N ILE A 139 -10.99 5.48 -2.46
CA ILE A 139 -9.71 4.84 -2.80
C ILE A 139 -9.43 4.80 -4.31
N TYR A 140 -10.48 4.81 -5.15
CA TYR A 140 -10.38 4.86 -6.61
C TYR A 140 -10.28 6.27 -7.17
N HIS A 141 -10.46 7.31 -6.33
CA HIS A 141 -10.60 8.71 -6.73
C HIS A 141 -9.62 9.62 -5.96
N GLN A 142 -8.42 9.14 -5.67
CA GLN A 142 -7.38 9.94 -5.03
C GLN A 142 -6.73 10.90 -6.06
N LYS A 143 -5.47 10.71 -6.38
CA LYS A 143 -4.78 11.49 -7.43
C LYS A 143 -5.30 11.17 -8.82
N TYR A 144 -5.64 9.91 -9.06
CA TYR A 144 -6.10 9.40 -10.35
C TYR A 144 -7.52 8.91 -10.25
N ASP A 145 -8.31 9.13 -11.30
CA ASP A 145 -9.71 8.74 -11.35
C ASP A 145 -9.88 7.38 -12.04
N PHE A 146 -10.49 6.43 -11.32
CA PHE A 146 -10.86 5.10 -11.81
C PHE A 146 -12.37 4.88 -11.66
N PRO A 147 -13.19 5.46 -12.54
CA PRO A 147 -14.66 5.44 -12.40
C PRO A 147 -15.27 4.04 -12.54
N ALA A 148 -14.54 3.09 -13.12
CA ALA A 148 -14.94 1.68 -13.20
C ALA A 148 -14.41 0.83 -12.01
N GLY A 149 -13.70 1.45 -11.04
CA GLY A 149 -13.03 0.75 -9.94
C GLY A 149 -11.68 0.16 -10.36
N LEU A 150 -11.32 -0.97 -9.77
CA LEU A 150 -10.03 -1.62 -9.99
C LEU A 150 -9.79 -1.94 -11.48
N PRO A 151 -8.68 -1.49 -12.10
CA PRO A 151 -8.35 -1.86 -13.48
C PRO A 151 -7.92 -3.33 -13.57
N LYS A 152 -8.15 -3.98 -14.71
CA LYS A 152 -7.57 -5.29 -15.03
C LYS A 152 -6.14 -5.09 -15.53
N ILE A 153 -5.19 -5.80 -14.95
CA ILE A 153 -3.77 -5.78 -15.34
C ILE A 153 -3.42 -7.10 -16.04
N HIS A 154 -3.52 -8.22 -15.33
CA HIS A 154 -3.30 -9.55 -15.91
C HIS A 154 -4.58 -10.38 -15.94
N GLU A 155 -4.58 -11.41 -16.78
CA GLU A 155 -5.65 -12.38 -16.87
C GLU A 155 -5.31 -13.61 -16.04
N HIS A 156 -6.29 -14.08 -15.24
CA HIS A 156 -6.25 -15.36 -14.56
C HIS A 156 -7.37 -16.26 -15.07
N ASP A 157 -8.53 -16.24 -14.40
CA ASP A 157 -9.68 -17.10 -14.72
C ASP A 157 -10.72 -16.41 -15.61
N GLY A 158 -10.35 -15.27 -16.21
CA GLY A 158 -11.25 -14.50 -17.08
C GLY A 158 -12.33 -13.72 -16.34
N ASN A 159 -12.22 -13.62 -15.02
CA ASN A 159 -13.14 -12.84 -14.20
C ASN A 159 -12.81 -11.34 -14.24
N LYS A 160 -13.79 -10.52 -13.88
CA LYS A 160 -13.58 -9.09 -13.71
C LYS A 160 -12.71 -8.83 -12.47
N PRO A 161 -11.81 -7.83 -12.53
CA PRO A 161 -11.05 -7.43 -11.37
C PRO A 161 -11.97 -6.86 -10.29
N LYS A 162 -11.68 -7.17 -9.04
CA LYS A 162 -12.44 -6.71 -7.88
C LYS A 162 -11.49 -6.23 -6.79
N GLY A 163 -11.71 -5.01 -6.34
CA GLY A 163 -11.05 -4.51 -5.14
C GLY A 163 -11.90 -4.83 -3.93
N TYR A 164 -11.34 -5.61 -3.01
CA TYR A 164 -11.97 -5.89 -1.73
C TYR A 164 -11.32 -5.05 -0.63
N GLY A 165 -12.08 -4.73 0.41
CA GLY A 165 -11.58 -4.02 1.57
C GLY A 165 -12.09 -4.59 2.88
N ILE A 166 -11.28 -4.50 3.93
CA ILE A 166 -11.74 -4.56 5.31
C ILE A 166 -11.79 -3.12 5.82
N VAL A 167 -12.96 -2.71 6.28
CA VAL A 167 -13.20 -1.35 6.80
C VAL A 167 -13.22 -1.39 8.32
N TYR A 168 -12.36 -0.60 8.95
CA TYR A 168 -12.33 -0.38 10.39
C TYR A 168 -12.48 1.12 10.68
N GLU A 169 -13.46 1.47 11.49
CA GLU A 169 -13.80 2.87 11.85
C GLU A 169 -13.90 3.82 10.63
N GLY A 170 -14.55 3.33 9.56
CA GLY A 170 -14.76 4.11 8.33
C GLY A 170 -13.56 4.18 7.38
N ARG A 171 -12.42 3.60 7.73
CA ARG A 171 -11.20 3.55 6.91
C ARG A 171 -10.97 2.14 6.36
N VAL A 172 -10.65 2.01 5.09
CA VAL A 172 -10.13 0.75 4.54
C VAL A 172 -8.74 0.52 5.14
N VAL A 173 -8.58 -0.57 5.89
CA VAL A 173 -7.31 -0.94 6.52
C VAL A 173 -6.60 -2.07 5.79
N VAL A 174 -7.35 -2.91 5.08
CA VAL A 174 -6.85 -3.92 4.14
C VAL A 174 -7.46 -3.66 2.79
N TYR A 175 -6.67 -3.61 1.76
CA TYR A 175 -7.10 -3.59 0.36
C TYR A 175 -6.54 -4.82 -0.35
N TYR A 176 -7.40 -5.58 -1.00
CA TYR A 176 -7.06 -6.80 -1.74
C TYR A 176 -7.49 -6.67 -3.20
N ASP A 177 -6.54 -6.71 -4.09
CA ASP A 177 -6.79 -6.74 -5.53
C ASP A 177 -6.93 -8.19 -6.03
N PHE A 178 -8.18 -8.58 -6.26
CA PHE A 178 -8.53 -9.91 -6.75
C PHE A 178 -8.68 -9.91 -8.27
N GLU A 179 -8.12 -10.90 -8.96
CA GLU A 179 -8.17 -11.03 -10.43
C GLU A 179 -7.57 -9.81 -11.17
N CYS A 180 -6.54 -9.20 -10.62
CA CYS A 180 -5.97 -7.95 -11.15
C CYS A 180 -4.47 -7.97 -11.33
N ASP A 181 -3.71 -8.38 -10.31
CA ASP A 181 -2.24 -8.36 -10.24
C ASP A 181 -1.63 -6.97 -10.36
N LEU A 182 -2.04 -6.07 -9.48
CA LEU A 182 -1.39 -4.75 -9.42
C LEU A 182 0.12 -4.85 -9.22
N GLY A 183 0.56 -5.79 -8.35
CA GLY A 183 1.97 -6.01 -8.04
C GLY A 183 2.79 -6.33 -9.28
N ASP A 184 2.31 -7.20 -10.14
CA ASP A 184 2.95 -7.55 -11.41
C ASP A 184 3.06 -6.35 -12.34
N GLY A 185 1.98 -5.55 -12.42
CA GLY A 185 1.97 -4.34 -13.23
C GLY A 185 2.93 -3.24 -12.74
N TRP A 186 3.43 -3.33 -11.50
CA TRP A 186 4.45 -2.42 -10.98
C TRP A 186 5.88 -2.88 -11.30
N GLU A 187 6.08 -4.16 -11.65
CA GLU A 187 7.40 -4.71 -11.94
C GLU A 187 8.09 -4.02 -13.12
N ASP A 188 9.37 -4.31 -13.29
CA ASP A 188 10.14 -3.81 -14.43
C ASP A 188 9.51 -4.24 -15.76
N PRO A 189 9.57 -3.40 -16.81
CA PRO A 189 8.95 -3.69 -18.11
C PRO A 189 9.36 -5.02 -18.74
N SER A 190 10.55 -5.51 -18.39
CA SER A 190 11.12 -6.75 -18.95
C SER A 190 10.55 -8.02 -18.32
N VAL A 191 9.91 -7.92 -17.13
CA VAL A 191 9.42 -9.08 -16.36
C VAL A 191 8.18 -9.67 -17.04
N HIS A 192 7.09 -8.93 -17.05
CA HIS A 192 5.80 -9.39 -17.63
C HIS A 192 5.59 -8.95 -19.07
N LYS A 193 6.41 -8.01 -19.57
CA LYS A 193 6.32 -7.44 -20.93
C LYS A 193 4.99 -6.72 -21.19
N ASP A 194 4.40 -6.19 -20.14
CA ASP A 194 3.21 -5.38 -20.22
C ASP A 194 3.41 -4.14 -21.08
N SER A 195 2.33 -3.70 -21.72
CA SER A 195 2.34 -2.42 -22.43
C SER A 195 2.58 -1.26 -21.45
N GLU A 196 3.17 -0.18 -21.95
CA GLU A 196 3.33 1.06 -21.15
C GLU A 196 1.98 1.56 -20.60
N GLU A 197 0.90 1.38 -21.34
CA GLU A 197 -0.45 1.74 -20.92
C GLU A 197 -0.92 0.91 -19.73
N THR A 198 -0.73 -0.42 -19.77
CA THR A 198 -1.09 -1.34 -18.69
C THR A 198 -0.30 -1.03 -17.43
N ARG A 199 1.02 -0.90 -17.54
CA ARG A 199 1.89 -0.51 -16.43
C ARG A 199 1.52 0.85 -15.83
N ALA A 200 1.23 1.83 -16.69
CA ALA A 200 0.80 3.15 -16.22
C ALA A 200 -0.52 3.07 -15.44
N LYS A 201 -1.47 2.23 -15.84
CA LYS A 201 -2.72 2.01 -15.09
C LYS A 201 -2.42 1.38 -13.72
N ALA A 202 -1.58 0.35 -13.66
CA ALA A 202 -1.20 -0.31 -12.42
C ALA A 202 -0.51 0.66 -11.45
N LEU A 203 0.50 1.41 -11.91
CA LEU A 203 1.23 2.39 -11.09
C LEU A 203 0.33 3.54 -10.61
N LYS A 204 -0.60 4.02 -11.43
CA LYS A 204 -1.58 5.04 -11.04
C LYS A 204 -2.52 4.52 -9.95
N MET A 205 -3.00 3.28 -10.07
CA MET A 205 -3.85 2.69 -9.03
C MET A 205 -3.05 2.45 -7.74
N GLY A 206 -1.82 1.96 -7.83
CA GLY A 206 -0.91 1.85 -6.70
C GLY A 206 -0.66 3.18 -6.00
N ALA A 207 -0.46 4.26 -6.77
CA ALA A 207 -0.31 5.60 -6.21
C ALA A 207 -1.56 6.07 -5.46
N ASN A 208 -2.75 5.74 -5.94
CA ASN A 208 -3.99 5.98 -5.19
C ASN A 208 -4.02 5.23 -3.86
N LEU A 209 -3.60 3.94 -3.84
CA LEU A 209 -3.53 3.16 -2.61
C LEU A 209 -2.54 3.77 -1.60
N VAL A 210 -1.36 4.15 -2.07
CA VAL A 210 -0.34 4.80 -1.23
C VAL A 210 -0.84 6.15 -0.70
N GLN A 211 -1.44 6.97 -1.55
CA GLN A 211 -2.00 8.26 -1.13
C GLN A 211 -3.10 8.06 -0.09
N TYR A 212 -4.03 7.14 -0.32
CA TYR A 212 -5.11 6.83 0.63
C TYR A 212 -4.55 6.37 1.99
N ALA A 213 -3.52 5.51 1.98
CA ALA A 213 -2.89 5.02 3.20
C ALA A 213 -2.17 6.13 3.99
N LEU A 214 -1.49 7.06 3.31
CA LEU A 214 -0.67 8.10 3.95
C LEU A 214 -1.47 9.32 4.40
N MET A 215 -2.56 9.65 3.72
CA MET A 215 -3.34 10.85 4.05
C MET A 215 -4.32 10.61 5.20
N GLY A 216 -4.59 9.34 5.56
CA GLY A 216 -5.67 9.02 6.47
C GLY A 216 -7.03 9.44 5.91
N THR A 217 -8.09 9.21 6.65
CA THR A 217 -9.37 9.87 6.40
C THR A 217 -9.37 11.18 7.19
N ASP A 218 -8.69 12.21 6.71
CA ASP A 218 -8.96 13.58 7.14
C ASP A 218 -10.36 13.96 6.64
N ASN A 219 -11.37 13.60 7.42
CA ASN A 219 -12.75 14.06 7.36
C ASN A 219 -13.14 14.68 8.67
#